data_10ffb27dbeb0611477f1aa7d3a0ad111
#
_entry.id   10ffb27dbeb0611477f1aa7d3a0ad111
#
_cell.length_a   1.000
_cell.length_b   1.000
_cell.length_c   1.000
_cell.angle_alpha   90.00
_cell.angle_beta   90.00
_cell.angle_gamma   90.00
#
_symmetry.space_group_name_H-M   'P 1'
#
loop_
_entity.id
_entity.type
_entity.pdbx_description
1 polymer ?
#
loop_
_entity_poly.entity_id
_entity_poly.type
_entity_poly.pdbx_seq_one_letter_code
_entity_poly.pdbx_strand_id
1 'polypeptide(L)'
;MIEPDLIIFDCDGVLVDSEVLSCRCLSEVLAGYGINLNLDEALNLFLGRSSTAVLDHYRALGRSIPAQFYDELRIGVRAAFLSALCPIDGVRSVLEGLEVPYCVASSSDLDRVSFSLSLTGLAPHFGTRLYSAQMVERGKPAPDLFLYAAERMQANSRRTLVVEDSVSGITAAKAAGMTAWGFVGGSHYQSRDGKAILLGAGADRVFERMADFWPNESEPFYGRA
;
A
#
# COMPACT_ATOMS: atom_id res chain seq x y z
N MET A 1 -12.34 -10.45 20.23
CA MET A 1 -11.80 -9.30 19.46
C MET A 1 -12.82 -8.17 19.49
N ILE A 2 -12.39 -6.92 19.67
CA ILE A 2 -13.30 -5.79 19.42
C ILE A 2 -13.33 -5.63 17.92
N GLU A 3 -14.50 -5.78 17.31
CA GLU A 3 -14.71 -5.57 15.89
C GLU A 3 -14.36 -4.11 15.54
N PRO A 4 -13.58 -3.83 14.48
CA PRO A 4 -13.26 -2.46 14.11
C PRO A 4 -14.50 -1.73 13.60
N ASP A 5 -14.55 -0.40 13.78
CA ASP A 5 -15.60 0.44 13.19
C ASP A 5 -15.32 0.79 11.73
N LEU A 6 -14.06 0.66 11.30
CA LEU A 6 -13.59 0.94 9.96
C LEU A 6 -12.40 0.06 9.61
N ILE A 7 -12.34 -0.40 8.36
CA ILE A 7 -11.15 -1.02 7.78
C ILE A 7 -10.61 -0.10 6.67
N ILE A 8 -9.34 0.25 6.75
CA ILE A 8 -8.63 1.00 5.71
C ILE A 8 -7.67 0.06 5.01
N PHE A 9 -7.85 -0.13 3.72
CA PHE A 9 -6.93 -0.90 2.89
C PHE A 9 -5.93 0.03 2.20
N ASP A 10 -4.65 -0.33 2.19
CA ASP A 10 -3.78 0.17 1.14
C ASP A 10 -4.22 -0.41 -0.21
N CYS A 11 -3.76 0.19 -1.30
CA CYS A 11 -4.11 -0.25 -2.65
C CYS A 11 -3.05 -1.17 -3.25
N ASP A 12 -1.85 -0.63 -3.42
CA ASP A 12 -0.73 -1.28 -4.09
C ASP A 12 -0.16 -2.38 -3.18
N GLY A 13 -0.06 -3.61 -3.68
CA GLY A 13 0.43 -4.75 -2.89
C GLY A 13 -0.58 -5.38 -1.91
N VAL A 14 -1.74 -4.73 -1.66
CA VAL A 14 -2.81 -5.23 -0.78
C VAL A 14 -4.07 -5.60 -1.55
N LEU A 15 -4.61 -4.68 -2.35
CA LEU A 15 -5.79 -4.91 -3.18
C LEU A 15 -5.41 -5.40 -4.58
N VAL A 16 -4.32 -4.88 -5.11
CA VAL A 16 -3.80 -5.19 -6.45
C VAL A 16 -2.31 -5.56 -6.38
N ASP A 17 -1.89 -6.53 -7.18
CA ASP A 17 -0.49 -7.01 -7.21
C ASP A 17 0.36 -6.15 -8.16
N SER A 18 0.62 -4.92 -7.74
CA SER A 18 1.20 -3.86 -8.56
C SER A 18 2.69 -3.58 -8.30
N GLU A 19 3.23 -3.99 -7.14
CA GLU A 19 4.52 -3.52 -6.66
C GLU A 19 5.69 -3.99 -7.53
N VAL A 20 5.70 -5.26 -7.95
CA VAL A 20 6.73 -5.77 -8.86
C VAL A 20 6.68 -5.08 -10.22
N LEU A 21 5.47 -4.84 -10.76
CA LEU A 21 5.28 -4.13 -12.03
C LEU A 21 5.80 -2.69 -11.93
N SER A 22 5.44 -1.99 -10.87
CA SER A 22 5.83 -0.61 -10.62
C SER A 22 7.35 -0.46 -10.43
N CYS A 23 7.96 -1.35 -9.64
CA CYS A 23 9.40 -1.31 -9.39
C CYS A 23 10.23 -1.68 -10.63
N ARG A 24 9.73 -2.56 -11.50
CA ARG A 24 10.38 -2.82 -12.80
C ARG A 24 10.34 -1.59 -13.71
N CYS A 25 9.18 -0.95 -13.85
CA CYS A 25 9.07 0.29 -14.61
C CYS A 25 9.98 1.40 -14.03
N LEU A 26 10.04 1.50 -12.70
CA LEU A 26 10.93 2.45 -12.03
C LEU A 26 12.40 2.19 -12.40
N SER A 27 12.84 0.93 -12.32
CA SER A 27 14.22 0.55 -12.70
C SER A 27 14.53 0.88 -14.16
N GLU A 28 13.60 0.59 -15.08
CA GLU A 28 13.75 0.87 -16.51
C GLU A 28 13.86 2.37 -16.79
N VAL A 29 12.98 3.18 -16.18
CA VAL A 29 13.00 4.64 -16.36
C VAL A 29 14.27 5.24 -15.76
N LEU A 30 14.69 4.80 -14.56
CA LEU A 30 15.92 5.28 -13.92
C LEU A 30 17.17 4.91 -14.70
N ALA A 31 17.18 3.74 -15.36
CA ALA A 31 18.29 3.34 -16.25
C ALA A 31 18.47 4.33 -17.41
N GLY A 32 17.40 4.91 -17.95
CA GLY A 32 17.45 5.99 -18.95
C GLY A 32 18.17 7.25 -18.46
N TYR A 33 18.24 7.46 -17.15
CA TYR A 33 18.96 8.56 -16.49
C TYR A 33 20.34 8.13 -15.95
N GLY A 34 20.84 6.95 -16.36
CA GLY A 34 22.14 6.41 -15.91
C GLY A 34 22.14 5.95 -14.45
N ILE A 35 20.99 5.60 -13.92
CA ILE A 35 20.81 5.03 -12.57
C ILE A 35 20.39 3.57 -12.73
N ASN A 36 21.34 2.66 -12.57
CA ASN A 36 21.06 1.23 -12.63
C ASN A 36 20.59 0.75 -11.26
N LEU A 37 19.39 0.21 -11.20
CA LEU A 37 18.74 -0.31 -10.01
C LEU A 37 18.10 -1.65 -10.39
N ASN A 38 18.48 -2.73 -9.72
CA ASN A 38 17.78 -4.01 -9.92
C ASN A 38 16.44 -4.03 -9.16
N LEU A 39 15.62 -5.04 -9.42
CA LEU A 39 14.28 -5.14 -8.82
C LEU A 39 14.33 -5.20 -7.29
N ASP A 40 15.26 -5.99 -6.71
CA ASP A 40 15.37 -6.13 -5.27
C ASP A 40 15.80 -4.82 -4.60
N GLU A 41 16.70 -4.08 -5.21
CA GLU A 41 17.09 -2.75 -4.77
C GLU A 41 15.93 -1.75 -4.86
N ALA A 42 15.16 -1.79 -5.96
CA ALA A 42 13.98 -0.94 -6.13
C ALA A 42 12.92 -1.23 -5.05
N LEU A 43 12.61 -2.50 -4.80
CA LEU A 43 11.71 -2.93 -3.75
C LEU A 43 12.21 -2.53 -2.35
N ASN A 44 13.52 -2.65 -2.08
CA ASN A 44 14.07 -2.29 -0.77
C ASN A 44 14.03 -0.78 -0.50
N LEU A 45 14.27 0.03 -1.53
CA LEU A 45 14.36 1.48 -1.39
C LEU A 45 13.00 2.19 -1.49
N PHE A 46 12.09 1.68 -2.34
CA PHE A 46 10.93 2.44 -2.79
C PHE A 46 9.58 1.77 -2.63
N LEU A 47 9.51 0.53 -2.10
CA LEU A 47 8.23 -0.14 -1.81
C LEU A 47 7.34 0.76 -0.94
N GLY A 48 6.09 0.95 -1.36
CA GLY A 48 5.11 1.75 -0.65
C GLY A 48 5.40 3.25 -0.60
N ARG A 49 6.38 3.75 -1.38
CA ARG A 49 6.74 5.17 -1.43
C ARG A 49 6.20 5.85 -2.69
N SER A 50 5.94 7.14 -2.57
CA SER A 50 5.55 7.97 -3.71
C SER A 50 6.73 8.20 -4.68
N SER A 51 6.42 8.51 -5.95
CA SER A 51 7.43 8.91 -6.94
C SER A 51 8.20 10.17 -6.53
N THR A 52 7.60 11.06 -5.72
CA THR A 52 8.31 12.20 -5.13
C THR A 52 9.44 11.74 -4.22
N ALA A 53 9.22 10.72 -3.40
CA ALA A 53 10.25 10.17 -2.52
C ALA A 53 11.45 9.58 -3.30
N VAL A 54 11.24 9.08 -4.51
CA VAL A 54 12.32 8.64 -5.41
C VAL A 54 13.20 9.83 -5.79
N LEU A 55 12.60 10.95 -6.23
CA LEU A 55 13.38 12.15 -6.61
C LEU A 55 14.12 12.74 -5.42
N ASP A 56 13.49 12.78 -4.24
CA ASP A 56 14.12 13.30 -3.02
C ASP A 56 15.30 12.44 -2.58
N HIS A 57 15.17 11.12 -2.70
CA HIS A 57 16.27 10.19 -2.43
C HIS A 57 17.50 10.49 -3.30
N TYR A 58 17.31 10.61 -4.62
CA TYR A 58 18.43 10.88 -5.52
C TYR A 58 18.96 12.31 -5.42
N ARG A 59 18.11 13.28 -5.11
CA ARG A 59 18.54 14.66 -4.81
C ARG A 59 19.43 14.70 -3.58
N ALA A 60 19.11 13.95 -2.53
CA ALA A 60 19.96 13.84 -1.33
C ALA A 60 21.34 13.20 -1.63
N LEU A 61 21.42 12.35 -2.66
CA LEU A 61 22.65 11.78 -3.17
C LEU A 61 23.39 12.68 -4.19
N GLY A 62 22.95 13.94 -4.36
CA GLY A 62 23.55 14.90 -5.30
C GLY A 62 23.20 14.64 -6.77
N ARG A 63 22.19 13.81 -7.06
CA ARG A 63 21.75 13.51 -8.43
C ARG A 63 20.44 14.24 -8.73
N SER A 64 20.41 14.98 -9.84
CA SER A 64 19.19 15.61 -10.32
C SER A 64 18.55 14.74 -11.41
N ILE A 65 17.29 14.36 -11.20
CA ILE A 65 16.47 13.68 -12.20
C ILE A 65 15.48 14.72 -12.75
N PRO A 66 15.36 14.89 -14.10
CA PRO A 66 14.44 15.85 -14.70
C PRO A 66 12.98 15.56 -14.36
N ALA A 67 12.13 16.60 -14.38
CA ALA A 67 10.70 16.47 -14.06
C ALA A 67 9.93 15.53 -15.00
N GLN A 68 10.38 15.37 -16.25
CA GLN A 68 9.81 14.42 -17.21
C GLN A 68 9.79 12.97 -16.73
N PHE A 69 10.65 12.61 -15.76
CA PHE A 69 10.65 11.32 -15.08
C PHE A 69 9.26 10.89 -14.61
N TYR A 70 8.47 11.84 -14.09
CA TYR A 70 7.11 11.53 -13.61
C TYR A 70 6.21 11.03 -14.73
N ASP A 71 6.26 11.71 -15.90
CA ASP A 71 5.42 11.34 -17.04
C ASP A 71 5.88 10.00 -17.64
N GLU A 72 7.18 9.80 -17.76
CA GLU A 72 7.75 8.55 -18.27
C GLU A 72 7.38 7.37 -17.36
N LEU A 73 7.55 7.52 -16.03
CA LEU A 73 7.16 6.49 -15.07
C LEU A 73 5.67 6.22 -15.11
N ARG A 74 4.84 7.25 -15.12
CA ARG A 74 3.37 7.13 -15.19
C ARG A 74 2.93 6.39 -16.46
N ILE A 75 3.52 6.72 -17.61
CA ILE A 75 3.21 6.03 -18.88
C ILE A 75 3.65 4.57 -18.82
N GLY A 76 4.86 4.28 -18.36
CA GLY A 76 5.38 2.92 -18.24
C GLY A 76 4.53 2.05 -17.30
N VAL A 77 4.25 2.55 -16.10
CA VAL A 77 3.40 1.85 -15.11
C VAL A 77 2.00 1.61 -15.67
N ARG A 78 1.39 2.62 -16.34
CA ARG A 78 0.07 2.44 -16.92
C ARG A 78 0.05 1.36 -18.01
N ALA A 79 1.07 1.30 -18.85
CA ALA A 79 1.20 0.28 -19.87
C ALA A 79 1.39 -1.12 -19.27
N ALA A 80 2.25 -1.24 -18.25
CA ALA A 80 2.46 -2.49 -17.52
C ALA A 80 1.18 -2.97 -16.83
N PHE A 81 0.41 -2.08 -16.22
CA PHE A 81 -0.86 -2.40 -15.57
C PHE A 81 -1.90 -2.89 -16.56
N LEU A 82 -2.06 -2.24 -17.71
CA LEU A 82 -2.96 -2.69 -18.78
C LEU A 82 -2.63 -4.12 -19.24
N SER A 83 -1.38 -4.50 -19.20
CA SER A 83 -0.90 -5.82 -19.65
C SER A 83 -1.02 -6.92 -18.59
N ALA A 84 -0.76 -6.58 -17.30
CA ALA A 84 -0.46 -7.62 -16.32
C ALA A 84 -1.00 -7.37 -14.90
N LEU A 85 -1.67 -6.23 -14.63
CA LEU A 85 -2.20 -5.99 -13.30
C LEU A 85 -3.34 -6.94 -13.00
N CYS A 86 -3.27 -7.60 -11.85
CA CYS A 86 -4.35 -8.44 -11.33
C CYS A 86 -4.71 -8.04 -9.89
N PRO A 87 -5.93 -8.34 -9.44
CA PRO A 87 -6.27 -8.22 -8.03
C PRO A 87 -5.48 -9.25 -7.23
N ILE A 88 -5.21 -8.95 -5.96
CA ILE A 88 -4.69 -9.96 -5.02
C ILE A 88 -5.70 -11.11 -4.90
N ASP A 89 -5.18 -12.34 -4.92
CA ASP A 89 -6.04 -13.52 -4.84
C ASP A 89 -6.86 -13.52 -3.54
N GLY A 90 -8.16 -13.82 -3.69
CA GLY A 90 -9.12 -13.84 -2.58
C GLY A 90 -9.60 -12.47 -2.08
N VAL A 91 -9.02 -11.35 -2.52
CA VAL A 91 -9.40 -10.01 -2.02
C VAL A 91 -10.88 -9.70 -2.27
N ARG A 92 -11.43 -10.08 -3.41
CA ARG A 92 -12.85 -9.87 -3.74
C ARG A 92 -13.77 -10.55 -2.72
N SER A 93 -13.48 -11.81 -2.37
CA SER A 93 -14.26 -12.56 -1.38
C SER A 93 -14.21 -11.91 0.00
N VAL A 94 -13.06 -11.35 0.38
CA VAL A 94 -12.94 -10.56 1.62
C VAL A 94 -13.87 -9.35 1.55
N LEU A 95 -13.77 -8.52 0.51
CA LEU A 95 -14.56 -7.29 0.37
C LEU A 95 -16.07 -7.57 0.33
N GLU A 96 -16.52 -8.66 -0.30
CA GLU A 96 -17.91 -9.08 -0.36
C GLU A 96 -18.45 -9.59 0.99
N GLY A 97 -17.57 -10.12 1.83
CA GLY A 97 -17.93 -10.64 3.16
C GLY A 97 -17.81 -9.60 4.29
N LEU A 98 -17.36 -8.38 4.02
CA LEU A 98 -17.23 -7.35 5.05
C LEU A 98 -18.56 -6.68 5.34
N GLU A 99 -18.99 -6.72 6.61
CA GLU A 99 -20.13 -5.95 7.12
C GLU A 99 -19.70 -4.59 7.70
N VAL A 100 -18.40 -4.44 7.99
CA VAL A 100 -17.80 -3.20 8.51
C VAL A 100 -17.51 -2.23 7.36
N PRO A 101 -17.77 -0.92 7.54
CA PRO A 101 -17.36 0.10 6.57
C PRO A 101 -15.88 0.00 6.23
N TYR A 102 -15.54 0.20 4.96
CA TYR A 102 -14.15 0.18 4.51
C TYR A 102 -13.86 1.19 3.41
N CYS A 103 -12.60 1.56 3.26
CA CYS A 103 -12.11 2.52 2.28
C CYS A 103 -10.68 2.18 1.82
N VAL A 104 -10.19 2.92 0.84
CA VAL A 104 -8.79 2.85 0.39
C VAL A 104 -8.04 4.10 0.85
N ALA A 105 -6.80 3.92 1.32
CA ALA A 105 -5.86 5.01 1.59
C ALA A 105 -4.46 4.67 1.08
N SER A 106 -4.07 5.25 -0.06
CA SER A 106 -2.86 4.91 -0.81
C SER A 106 -1.87 6.06 -0.90
N SER A 107 -0.57 5.73 -0.97
CA SER A 107 0.50 6.68 -1.31
C SER A 107 0.47 7.11 -2.79
N SER A 108 -0.21 6.36 -3.64
CA SER A 108 -0.40 6.66 -5.06
C SER A 108 -1.39 7.82 -5.27
N ASP A 109 -1.28 8.49 -6.41
CA ASP A 109 -2.27 9.48 -6.81
C ASP A 109 -3.66 8.85 -7.05
N LEU A 110 -4.71 9.70 -6.96
CA LEU A 110 -6.09 9.23 -7.04
C LEU A 110 -6.43 8.62 -8.40
N ASP A 111 -5.84 9.16 -9.49
CA ASP A 111 -6.05 8.65 -10.84
C ASP A 111 -5.50 7.24 -10.99
N ARG A 112 -4.31 6.98 -10.42
CA ARG A 112 -3.70 5.64 -10.41
C ARG A 112 -4.54 4.66 -9.59
N VAL A 113 -4.96 5.04 -8.39
CA VAL A 113 -5.82 4.20 -7.54
C VAL A 113 -7.12 3.85 -8.27
N SER A 114 -7.80 4.86 -8.82
CA SER A 114 -9.06 4.66 -9.55
C SER A 114 -8.87 3.78 -10.79
N PHE A 115 -7.78 3.97 -11.52
CA PHE A 115 -7.43 3.17 -12.68
C PHE A 115 -7.16 1.70 -12.30
N SER A 116 -6.36 1.46 -11.26
CA SER A 116 -6.02 0.10 -10.79
C SER A 116 -7.26 -0.66 -10.34
N LEU A 117 -8.12 -0.01 -9.54
CA LEU A 117 -9.36 -0.63 -9.07
C LEU A 117 -10.36 -0.87 -10.21
N SER A 118 -10.42 0.01 -11.19
CA SER A 118 -11.29 -0.17 -12.37
C SER A 118 -10.81 -1.34 -13.22
N LEU A 119 -9.50 -1.40 -13.49
CA LEU A 119 -8.89 -2.43 -14.32
C LEU A 119 -9.06 -3.83 -13.71
N THR A 120 -8.99 -3.93 -12.38
CA THR A 120 -9.13 -5.20 -11.63
C THR A 120 -10.58 -5.52 -11.24
N GLY A 121 -11.53 -4.64 -11.59
CA GLY A 121 -12.95 -4.81 -11.28
C GLY A 121 -13.29 -4.64 -9.78
N LEU A 122 -12.42 -3.99 -9.01
CA LEU A 122 -12.63 -3.72 -7.58
C LEU A 122 -13.30 -2.35 -7.31
N ALA A 123 -13.36 -1.46 -8.30
CA ALA A 123 -13.92 -0.12 -8.14
C ALA A 123 -15.36 -0.08 -7.56
N PRO A 124 -16.29 -0.99 -7.92
CA PRO A 124 -17.64 -0.98 -7.36
C PRO A 124 -17.70 -1.16 -5.83
N HIS A 125 -16.73 -1.85 -5.23
CA HIS A 125 -16.67 -2.07 -3.79
C HIS A 125 -16.39 -0.80 -3.00
N PHE A 126 -15.66 0.16 -3.59
CA PHE A 126 -15.20 1.36 -2.89
C PHE A 126 -15.99 2.62 -3.24
N GLY A 127 -16.49 2.75 -4.47
CA GLY A 127 -17.18 3.95 -4.94
C GLY A 127 -16.27 5.18 -4.81
N THR A 128 -16.71 6.17 -4.02
CA THR A 128 -15.94 7.42 -3.77
C THR A 128 -15.04 7.35 -2.53
N ARG A 129 -15.00 6.23 -1.81
CA ARG A 129 -14.21 6.07 -0.58
C ARG A 129 -12.75 5.77 -0.87
N LEU A 130 -12.11 6.66 -1.63
CA LEU A 130 -10.72 6.59 -2.06
C LEU A 130 -9.96 7.81 -1.53
N TYR A 131 -8.91 7.57 -0.79
CA TYR A 131 -8.05 8.61 -0.21
C TYR A 131 -6.62 8.44 -0.70
N SER A 132 -6.00 9.54 -1.08
CA SER A 132 -4.66 9.60 -1.65
C SER A 132 -3.75 10.49 -0.82
N ALA A 133 -2.45 10.21 -0.83
CA ALA A 133 -1.45 11.06 -0.22
C ALA A 133 -1.47 12.51 -0.72
N GLN A 134 -2.04 12.76 -1.92
CA GLN A 134 -2.24 14.12 -2.45
C GLN A 134 -3.26 14.96 -1.65
N MET A 135 -4.07 14.33 -0.79
CA MET A 135 -5.11 14.98 0.01
C MET A 135 -4.60 15.47 1.38
N VAL A 136 -3.34 15.21 1.70
CA VAL A 136 -2.73 15.53 3.01
C VAL A 136 -1.38 16.20 2.82
N GLU A 137 -0.92 16.88 3.86
CA GLU A 137 0.38 17.56 3.83
C GLU A 137 1.55 16.57 3.83
N ARG A 138 1.43 15.51 4.63
CA ARG A 138 2.47 14.49 4.80
C ARG A 138 1.90 13.11 4.52
N GLY A 139 2.42 12.44 3.49
CA GLY A 139 2.11 11.03 3.22
C GLY A 139 2.78 10.07 4.19
N LYS A 140 2.52 8.76 4.03
CA LYS A 140 3.17 7.69 4.79
C LYS A 140 4.71 7.87 4.76
N PRO A 141 5.44 7.76 5.87
CA PRO A 141 5.06 7.15 7.15
C PRO A 141 4.39 8.10 8.16
N ALA A 142 4.04 9.36 7.80
CA ALA A 142 3.25 10.21 8.68
C ALA A 142 1.80 9.67 8.81
N PRO A 143 1.12 9.91 9.95
CA PRO A 143 -0.21 9.37 10.21
C PRO A 143 -1.32 10.07 9.43
N ASP A 144 -1.02 11.21 8.78
CA ASP A 144 -1.98 12.17 8.28
C ASP A 144 -3.01 11.54 7.33
N LEU A 145 -2.55 10.67 6.40
CA LEU A 145 -3.43 10.02 5.44
C LEU A 145 -4.47 9.11 6.10
N PHE A 146 -4.05 8.30 7.06
CA PHE A 146 -4.96 7.39 7.75
C PHE A 146 -5.91 8.13 8.70
N LEU A 147 -5.42 9.18 9.39
CA LEU A 147 -6.28 10.05 10.21
C LEU A 147 -7.30 10.78 9.35
N TYR A 148 -6.90 11.30 8.19
CA TYR A 148 -7.80 11.93 7.22
C TYR A 148 -8.87 10.95 6.72
N ALA A 149 -8.46 9.73 6.32
CA ALA A 149 -9.41 8.72 5.87
C ALA A 149 -10.43 8.35 6.97
N ALA A 150 -9.98 8.14 8.21
CA ALA A 150 -10.84 7.85 9.34
C ALA A 150 -11.82 9.00 9.64
N GLU A 151 -11.36 10.26 9.60
CA GLU A 151 -12.21 11.45 9.76
C GLU A 151 -13.29 11.51 8.66
N ARG A 152 -12.91 11.33 7.40
CA ARG A 152 -13.83 11.32 6.25
C ARG A 152 -14.87 10.20 6.33
N MET A 153 -14.47 9.06 6.90
CA MET A 153 -15.34 7.92 7.17
C MET A 153 -16.10 8.01 8.50
N GLN A 154 -15.91 9.10 9.27
CA GLN A 154 -16.54 9.33 10.58
C GLN A 154 -16.25 8.22 11.60
N ALA A 155 -15.05 7.65 11.54
CA ALA A 155 -14.61 6.54 12.39
C ALA A 155 -13.60 6.97 13.44
N ASN A 156 -13.58 6.27 14.57
CA ASN A 156 -12.58 6.47 15.61
C ASN A 156 -11.27 5.75 15.23
N SER A 157 -10.14 6.48 15.21
CA SER A 157 -8.83 5.90 14.88
C SER A 157 -8.47 4.69 15.76
N ARG A 158 -8.80 4.71 17.05
CA ARG A 158 -8.54 3.59 17.98
C ARG A 158 -9.35 2.33 17.69
N ARG A 159 -10.41 2.45 16.90
CA ARG A 159 -11.27 1.35 16.45
C ARG A 159 -11.15 1.14 14.93
N THR A 160 -10.07 1.63 14.34
CA THR A 160 -9.78 1.48 12.91
C THR A 160 -8.68 0.43 12.72
N LEU A 161 -8.93 -0.48 11.79
CA LEU A 161 -7.95 -1.46 11.30
C LEU A 161 -7.37 -0.95 9.98
N VAL A 162 -6.05 -0.96 9.86
CA VAL A 162 -5.33 -0.71 8.60
C VAL A 162 -4.75 -2.02 8.11
N VAL A 163 -4.91 -2.31 6.82
CA VAL A 163 -4.28 -3.44 6.13
C VAL A 163 -3.24 -2.89 5.16
N GLU A 164 -2.00 -3.29 5.33
CA GLU A 164 -0.83 -2.70 4.69
C GLU A 164 0.25 -3.73 4.37
N ASP A 165 1.02 -3.50 3.31
CA ASP A 165 2.13 -4.35 2.91
C ASP A 165 3.51 -3.70 3.08
N SER A 166 3.58 -2.43 3.50
CA SER A 166 4.82 -1.67 3.55
C SER A 166 5.21 -1.23 4.97
N VAL A 167 6.52 -1.11 5.21
CA VAL A 167 7.05 -0.55 6.47
C VAL A 167 6.53 0.86 6.71
N SER A 168 6.47 1.69 5.65
CA SER A 168 6.00 3.07 5.76
C SER A 168 4.53 3.15 6.17
N GLY A 169 3.68 2.27 5.64
CA GLY A 169 2.27 2.24 5.97
C GLY A 169 1.99 1.65 7.35
N ILE A 170 2.66 0.57 7.75
CA ILE A 170 2.57 0.05 9.12
C ILE A 170 2.97 1.14 10.13
N THR A 171 4.09 1.84 9.88
CA THR A 171 4.53 2.94 10.74
C THR A 171 3.49 4.06 10.82
N ALA A 172 2.89 4.45 9.69
CA ALA A 172 1.86 5.47 9.64
C ALA A 172 0.60 5.06 10.42
N ALA A 173 0.16 3.80 10.30
CA ALA A 173 -1.00 3.28 11.02
C ALA A 173 -0.77 3.27 12.53
N LYS A 174 0.42 2.83 12.97
CA LYS A 174 0.80 2.85 14.39
C LYS A 174 0.89 4.28 14.93
N ALA A 175 1.47 5.21 14.17
CA ALA A 175 1.52 6.63 14.53
C ALA A 175 0.12 7.27 14.61
N ALA A 176 -0.87 6.78 13.82
CA ALA A 176 -2.26 7.19 13.90
C ALA A 176 -3.02 6.58 15.09
N GLY A 177 -2.40 5.70 15.88
CA GLY A 177 -3.03 4.98 16.99
C GLY A 177 -4.01 3.89 16.52
N MET A 178 -3.84 3.39 15.30
CA MET A 178 -4.69 2.37 14.70
C MET A 178 -4.11 0.96 14.88
N THR A 179 -4.96 -0.05 14.75
CA THR A 179 -4.51 -1.45 14.59
C THR A 179 -3.94 -1.61 13.20
N ALA A 180 -2.75 -2.20 13.07
CA ALA A 180 -2.07 -2.39 11.80
C ALA A 180 -1.86 -3.87 11.51
N TRP A 181 -2.48 -4.39 10.45
CA TRP A 181 -2.25 -5.74 9.94
C TRP A 181 -1.38 -5.68 8.70
N GLY A 182 -0.28 -6.43 8.75
CA GLY A 182 0.63 -6.60 7.62
C GLY A 182 0.13 -7.69 6.68
N PHE A 183 0.10 -7.40 5.38
CA PHE A 183 -0.19 -8.37 4.33
C PHE A 183 1.08 -8.66 3.53
N VAL A 184 1.42 -9.95 3.40
CA VAL A 184 2.65 -10.41 2.70
C VAL A 184 2.36 -11.37 1.55
N GLY A 185 1.12 -11.42 1.07
CA GLY A 185 0.71 -12.29 -0.04
C GLY A 185 0.97 -11.70 -1.43
N GLY A 186 1.42 -10.45 -1.54
CA GLY A 186 1.81 -9.84 -2.82
C GLY A 186 3.09 -10.45 -3.39
N SER A 187 3.21 -10.45 -4.73
CA SER A 187 4.34 -11.06 -5.45
C SER A 187 5.72 -10.49 -5.06
N HIS A 188 5.77 -9.27 -4.56
CA HIS A 188 6.99 -8.60 -4.09
C HIS A 188 7.58 -9.21 -2.80
N TYR A 189 6.84 -10.10 -2.13
CA TYR A 189 7.32 -10.80 -0.94
C TYR A 189 7.82 -12.23 -1.21
N GLN A 190 7.72 -12.76 -2.44
CA GLN A 190 8.10 -14.14 -2.77
C GLN A 190 9.54 -14.52 -2.38
N SER A 191 10.48 -13.56 -2.40
CA SER A 191 11.90 -13.76 -2.06
C SER A 191 12.33 -13.04 -0.78
N ARG A 192 11.38 -12.52 0.04
CA ARG A 192 11.67 -11.67 1.20
C ARG A 192 10.95 -12.18 2.44
N ASP A 193 11.57 -12.07 3.60
CA ASP A 193 10.90 -12.34 4.88
C ASP A 193 9.98 -11.15 5.26
N GLY A 194 8.86 -11.05 4.54
CA GLY A 194 7.87 -9.99 4.77
C GLY A 194 7.31 -10.00 6.17
N LYS A 195 7.16 -11.19 6.78
CA LYS A 195 6.64 -11.33 8.14
C LYS A 195 7.56 -10.66 9.16
N ALA A 196 8.86 -10.98 9.13
CA ALA A 196 9.83 -10.34 10.02
C ALA A 196 9.91 -8.82 9.79
N ILE A 197 9.88 -8.39 8.52
CA ILE A 197 9.93 -6.97 8.13
C ILE A 197 8.75 -6.20 8.73
N LEU A 198 7.51 -6.66 8.52
CA LEU A 198 6.32 -5.93 8.95
C LEU A 198 6.07 -6.01 10.46
N LEU A 199 6.39 -7.15 11.10
CA LEU A 199 6.39 -7.24 12.57
C LEU A 199 7.43 -6.29 13.18
N GLY A 200 8.62 -6.20 12.58
CA GLY A 200 9.67 -5.25 12.99
C GLY A 200 9.24 -3.78 12.84
N ALA A 201 8.36 -3.47 11.90
CA ALA A 201 7.75 -2.15 11.74
C ALA A 201 6.61 -1.85 12.73
N GLY A 202 6.17 -2.85 13.52
CA GLY A 202 5.14 -2.70 14.53
C GLY A 202 3.75 -3.21 14.12
N ALA A 203 3.65 -4.05 13.09
CA ALA A 203 2.38 -4.69 12.73
C ALA A 203 1.87 -5.53 13.92
N ASP A 204 0.58 -5.41 14.23
CA ASP A 204 -0.06 -6.17 15.30
C ASP A 204 -0.34 -7.62 14.88
N ARG A 205 -0.41 -7.86 13.57
CA ARG A 205 -0.57 -9.17 12.94
C ARG A 205 0.01 -9.13 11.53
N VAL A 206 0.51 -10.27 11.03
CA VAL A 206 0.90 -10.44 9.63
C VAL A 206 0.25 -11.70 9.07
N PHE A 207 -0.31 -11.61 7.87
CA PHE A 207 -0.95 -12.72 7.17
C PHE A 207 -0.56 -12.74 5.68
N GLU A 208 -0.66 -13.91 5.05
CA GLU A 208 -0.17 -14.13 3.69
C GLU A 208 -1.31 -14.33 2.67
N ARG A 209 -2.43 -14.89 3.09
CA ARG A 209 -3.56 -15.18 2.19
C ARG A 209 -4.79 -14.42 2.63
N MET A 210 -5.54 -13.86 1.68
CA MET A 210 -6.81 -13.18 2.00
C MET A 210 -7.83 -14.13 2.67
N ALA A 211 -7.73 -15.43 2.43
CA ALA A 211 -8.53 -16.43 3.15
C ALA A 211 -8.27 -16.43 4.68
N ASP A 212 -7.11 -15.95 5.10
CA ASP A 212 -6.72 -15.84 6.52
C ASP A 212 -6.98 -14.41 7.07
N PHE A 213 -7.78 -13.59 6.36
CA PHE A 213 -8.05 -12.19 6.74
C PHE A 213 -8.58 -12.10 8.17
N TRP A 214 -9.64 -12.83 8.50
CA TRP A 214 -10.10 -12.95 9.87
C TRP A 214 -9.32 -14.06 10.58
N PRO A 215 -8.67 -13.77 11.74
CA PRO A 215 -7.96 -14.80 12.49
C PRO A 215 -8.93 -15.87 13.00
N ASN A 216 -8.51 -17.13 12.93
CA ASN A 216 -9.23 -18.19 13.61
C ASN A 216 -9.16 -17.98 15.12
N GLU A 217 -10.18 -18.42 15.89
CA GLU A 217 -10.27 -18.23 17.35
C GLU A 217 -9.05 -18.78 18.14
N SER A 218 -8.22 -19.62 17.52
CA SER A 218 -7.04 -20.25 18.09
C SER A 218 -5.72 -19.49 17.86
N GLU A 219 -5.68 -18.41 17.06
CA GLU A 219 -4.44 -17.66 16.84
C GLU A 219 -4.17 -16.66 17.98
N PRO A 220 -2.97 -16.70 18.60
CA PRO A 220 -2.62 -15.71 19.61
C PRO A 220 -2.49 -14.31 18.99
N PHE A 221 -3.24 -13.36 19.51
CA PHE A 221 -3.14 -11.95 19.15
C PHE A 221 -1.86 -11.37 19.80
N TYR A 222 -0.84 -11.08 19.01
CA TYR A 222 0.35 -10.37 19.46
C TYR A 222 0.05 -8.87 19.57
N GLY A 223 -0.61 -8.46 20.63
CA GLY A 223 -0.89 -7.06 20.85
C GLY A 223 -1.61 -6.81 22.14
N ARG A 224 -0.87 -6.89 23.25
CA ARG A 224 -1.06 -6.08 24.48
C ARG A 224 0.14 -6.26 25.41
N ALA A 225 0.91 -5.27 25.59
CA ALA A 225 1.51 -4.89 26.84
C ALA A 225 1.06 -3.46 27.13
#